data_593acaa2444520db3a3781a954c7c8bb
#
_entry.id   593acaa2444520db3a3781a954c7c8bb
#
_cell.length_a   1.000
_cell.length_b   1.000
_cell.length_c   1.000
_cell.angle_alpha   90.00
_cell.angle_beta   90.00
_cell.angle_gamma   90.00
#
_symmetry.space_group_name_H-M   'P 1'
#
loop_
_entity.id
_entity.type
_entity.pdbx_description
1 polymer ?
#
loop_
_entity_poly.entity_id
_entity_poly.type
_entity_poly.pdbx_seq_one_letter_code
_entity_poly.pdbx_strand_id
1 'polypeptide(L)'
;WKSHLAFSEINEVERLGDKIYALSNNSMFSVNKKTEEIEYYTKATGLSSSIIDHIKVNPSTEKMLVTYQNGHLDILDREGNVYNVSDLFLKSMSLSKQVHDICMYGSKAYLAMSFGIIALDMKRHEIEDTYYIGEQSTEVDVAYITILGDSIYAASKTSLYSAHLNDNLVDYAYWKRQSLPS
;
A
#
# COMPACT_ATOMS: atom_id res chain seq x y z
N TRP A 1 18.98 -24.97 10.52
CA TRP A 1 18.29 -24.85 9.24
C TRP A 1 18.56 -23.46 8.68
N LYS A 2 19.42 -23.34 7.66
CA LYS A 2 19.53 -22.09 6.89
C LYS A 2 18.33 -22.08 5.95
N SER A 3 17.44 -21.08 6.10
CA SER A 3 16.39 -20.80 5.14
C SER A 3 17.05 -20.40 3.81
N HIS A 4 17.01 -21.26 2.81
CA HIS A 4 17.37 -20.92 1.43
C HIS A 4 16.17 -20.20 0.79
N LEU A 5 15.94 -18.96 1.19
CA LEU A 5 15.07 -18.07 0.42
C LEU A 5 15.84 -17.72 -0.85
N ALA A 6 15.28 -18.04 -2.00
CA ALA A 6 15.87 -17.71 -3.29
C ALA A 6 15.65 -16.23 -3.58
N PHE A 7 16.55 -15.37 -3.10
CA PHE A 7 16.58 -13.94 -3.45
C PHE A 7 17.27 -13.79 -4.81
N SER A 8 16.56 -14.14 -5.87
CA SER A 8 17.11 -14.11 -7.21
C SER A 8 16.69 -12.87 -8.01
N GLU A 9 15.62 -12.19 -7.58
CA GLU A 9 15.06 -11.04 -8.29
C GLU A 9 14.51 -10.03 -7.29
N ILE A 10 15.07 -8.82 -7.27
CA ILE A 10 14.60 -7.72 -6.42
C ILE A 10 13.53 -6.95 -7.18
N ASN A 11 12.35 -6.85 -6.59
CA ASN A 11 11.20 -6.15 -7.16
C ASN A 11 11.09 -4.72 -6.64
N GLU A 12 11.33 -4.52 -5.33
CA GLU A 12 11.22 -3.22 -4.68
C GLU A 12 12.34 -3.04 -3.65
N VAL A 13 12.76 -1.79 -3.47
CA VAL A 13 13.76 -1.40 -2.46
C VAL A 13 13.27 -0.13 -1.77
N GLU A 14 13.25 -0.15 -0.43
CA GLU A 14 12.88 0.99 0.40
C GLU A 14 13.88 1.22 1.51
N ARG A 15 13.99 2.46 1.97
CA ARG A 15 14.85 2.82 3.10
C ARG A 15 14.02 3.27 4.29
N LEU A 16 14.24 2.64 5.46
CA LEU A 16 13.66 3.08 6.73
C LEU A 16 14.76 3.16 7.79
N GLY A 17 15.07 4.37 8.24
CA GLY A 17 16.17 4.61 9.15
C GLY A 17 17.54 4.22 8.56
N ASP A 18 18.26 3.37 9.29
CA ASP A 18 19.59 2.84 8.88
C ASP A 18 19.49 1.52 8.09
N LYS A 19 18.28 1.01 7.86
CA LYS A 19 18.05 -0.24 7.12
C LYS A 19 17.58 0.03 5.69
N ILE A 20 18.08 -0.78 4.76
CA ILE A 20 17.58 -0.91 3.40
C ILE A 20 16.78 -2.20 3.35
N TYR A 21 15.51 -2.08 3.04
CA TYR A 21 14.58 -3.19 2.87
C TYR A 21 14.50 -3.55 1.39
N ALA A 22 14.47 -4.83 1.10
CA ALA A 22 14.31 -5.33 -0.26
C ALA A 22 13.22 -6.40 -0.30
N LEU A 23 12.33 -6.27 -1.27
CA LEU A 23 11.33 -7.27 -1.61
C LEU A 23 11.86 -8.12 -2.77
N SER A 24 11.95 -9.43 -2.55
CA SER A 24 12.40 -10.40 -3.54
C SER A 24 11.53 -11.64 -3.51
N ASN A 25 10.92 -12.00 -4.64
CA ASN A 25 10.04 -13.18 -4.75
C ASN A 25 9.00 -13.25 -3.62
N ASN A 26 8.28 -12.15 -3.38
CA ASN A 26 7.26 -12.00 -2.32
C ASN A 26 7.78 -12.18 -0.87
N SER A 27 9.09 -12.16 -0.68
CA SER A 27 9.74 -12.23 0.63
C SER A 27 10.59 -10.98 0.89
N MET A 28 10.63 -10.54 2.14
CA MET A 28 11.33 -9.32 2.52
C MET A 28 12.54 -9.61 3.40
N PHE A 29 13.62 -8.90 3.15
CA PHE A 29 14.79 -8.83 4.02
C PHE A 29 15.27 -7.38 4.15
N SER A 30 16.09 -7.10 5.16
CA SER A 30 16.79 -5.83 5.27
C SER A 30 18.27 -6.01 5.47
N VAL A 31 19.02 -4.98 5.09
CA VAL A 31 20.46 -4.84 5.37
C VAL A 31 20.66 -3.57 6.19
N ASN A 32 21.27 -3.68 7.35
CA ASN A 32 21.67 -2.53 8.14
C ASN A 32 22.93 -1.92 7.54
N LYS A 33 22.85 -0.64 7.17
CA LYS A 33 23.95 0.08 6.49
C LYS A 33 25.22 0.26 7.37
N LYS A 34 25.09 0.17 8.69
CA LYS A 34 26.21 0.38 9.64
C LYS A 34 26.86 -0.93 10.05
N THR A 35 26.06 -1.97 10.31
CA THR A 35 26.55 -3.25 10.83
C THR A 35 26.66 -4.33 9.75
N GLU A 36 26.10 -4.08 8.55
CA GLU A 36 25.98 -5.03 7.43
C GLU A 36 25.17 -6.29 7.77
N GLU A 37 24.47 -6.27 8.91
CA GLU A 37 23.61 -7.37 9.32
C GLU A 37 22.41 -7.50 8.39
N ILE A 38 22.07 -8.76 8.04
CA ILE A 38 20.90 -9.10 7.24
C ILE A 38 19.83 -9.67 8.16
N GLU A 39 18.63 -9.11 8.09
CA GLU A 39 17.45 -9.61 8.80
C GLU A 39 16.40 -10.08 7.79
N TYR A 40 15.74 -11.21 8.09
CA TYR A 40 14.66 -11.77 7.28
C TYR A 40 13.31 -11.57 7.99
N TYR A 41 12.31 -11.14 7.23
CA TYR A 41 10.99 -10.85 7.76
C TYR A 41 10.01 -11.95 7.36
N THR A 42 9.37 -12.54 8.37
CA THR A 42 8.45 -13.68 8.22
C THR A 42 7.31 -13.56 9.24
N LYS A 43 6.36 -14.47 9.21
CA LYS A 43 5.35 -14.56 10.27
C LYS A 43 5.96 -14.75 11.67
N ALA A 44 7.10 -15.41 11.77
CA ALA A 44 7.79 -15.58 13.06
C ALA A 44 8.38 -14.26 13.60
N THR A 45 8.60 -13.27 12.75
CA THR A 45 9.04 -11.92 13.12
C THR A 45 7.88 -10.92 13.24
N GLY A 46 6.64 -11.38 13.23
CA GLY A 46 5.44 -10.57 13.45
C GLY A 46 4.63 -10.17 12.21
N LEU A 47 5.06 -10.56 11.00
CA LEU A 47 4.30 -10.26 9.79
C LEU A 47 2.97 -11.05 9.73
N SER A 48 1.91 -10.42 9.22
CA SER A 48 0.57 -11.03 9.09
C SER A 48 0.52 -12.16 8.08
N SER A 49 1.31 -12.10 7.00
CA SER A 49 1.30 -13.11 5.94
C SER A 49 2.70 -13.36 5.38
N SER A 50 2.84 -14.37 4.53
CA SER A 50 4.12 -14.78 3.92
C SER A 50 4.27 -14.35 2.47
N ILE A 51 3.20 -13.93 1.79
CA ILE A 51 3.24 -13.52 0.38
C ILE A 51 3.07 -12.00 0.34
N ILE A 52 4.19 -11.29 0.37
CA ILE A 52 4.24 -9.84 0.33
C ILE A 52 4.06 -9.36 -1.10
N ASP A 53 3.26 -8.31 -1.28
CA ASP A 53 2.93 -7.73 -2.58
C ASP A 53 3.75 -6.46 -2.84
N HIS A 54 3.71 -5.52 -1.88
CA HIS A 54 4.46 -4.28 -1.94
C HIS A 54 5.05 -3.89 -0.60
N ILE A 55 6.14 -3.12 -0.64
CA ILE A 55 6.70 -2.39 0.50
C ILE A 55 6.82 -0.91 0.13
N LYS A 56 6.38 0.01 0.98
CA LYS A 56 6.47 1.45 0.70
C LYS A 56 6.67 2.26 1.96
N VAL A 57 7.72 3.10 2.00
CA VAL A 57 7.98 3.99 3.13
C VAL A 57 7.19 5.28 3.00
N ASN A 58 6.52 5.66 4.09
CA ASN A 58 5.93 6.99 4.24
C ASN A 58 6.98 7.91 4.89
N PRO A 59 7.51 8.91 4.16
CA PRO A 59 8.56 9.77 4.68
C PRO A 59 8.09 10.71 5.80
N SER A 60 6.79 11.03 5.86
CA SER A 60 6.24 11.93 6.88
C SER A 60 6.04 11.27 8.24
N THR A 61 5.81 9.96 8.26
CA THR A 61 5.61 9.19 9.50
C THR A 61 6.81 8.35 9.87
N GLU A 62 7.78 8.23 8.95
CA GLU A 62 8.94 7.33 9.08
C GLU A 62 8.53 5.89 9.41
N LYS A 63 7.49 5.42 8.73
CA LYS A 63 6.97 4.05 8.82
C LYS A 63 6.88 3.44 7.42
N MET A 64 7.00 2.13 7.35
CA MET A 64 6.87 1.37 6.11
C MET A 64 5.57 0.57 6.11
N LEU A 65 4.80 0.70 5.04
CA LEU A 65 3.67 -0.16 4.74
C LEU A 65 4.17 -1.43 4.03
N VAL A 66 3.64 -2.57 4.45
CA VAL A 66 3.79 -3.88 3.79
C VAL A 66 2.41 -4.37 3.44
N THR A 67 2.18 -4.68 2.17
CA THR A 67 0.90 -5.18 1.68
C THR A 67 1.00 -6.64 1.26
N TYR A 68 -0.11 -7.34 1.27
CA TYR A 68 -0.19 -8.76 0.96
C TYR A 68 -1.35 -9.06 0.01
N GLN A 69 -1.18 -10.09 -0.83
CA GLN A 69 -2.20 -10.51 -1.80
C GLN A 69 -3.56 -10.85 -1.18
N ASN A 70 -3.56 -11.27 0.07
CA ASN A 70 -4.78 -11.64 0.78
C ASN A 70 -5.49 -10.47 1.49
N GLY A 71 -4.96 -9.25 1.39
CA GLY A 71 -5.54 -8.05 1.98
C GLY A 71 -5.14 -7.75 3.43
N HIS A 72 -4.19 -8.49 4.01
CA HIS A 72 -3.50 -8.01 5.21
C HIS A 72 -2.66 -6.78 4.87
N LEU A 73 -2.50 -5.89 5.85
CA LEU A 73 -1.60 -4.74 5.78
C LEU A 73 -0.82 -4.72 7.09
N ASP A 74 0.50 -4.54 7.00
CA ASP A 74 1.35 -4.33 8.17
C ASP A 74 2.05 -2.98 8.06
N ILE A 75 2.25 -2.33 9.19
CA ILE A 75 3.01 -1.09 9.29
C ILE A 75 4.21 -1.36 10.17
N LEU A 76 5.42 -1.16 9.65
CA LEU A 76 6.67 -1.27 10.39
C LEU A 76 7.17 0.13 10.77
N ASP A 77 7.62 0.30 12.02
CA ASP A 77 8.36 1.48 12.44
C ASP A 77 9.89 1.28 12.35
N ARG A 78 10.65 2.34 12.68
CA ARG A 78 12.12 2.30 12.67
C ARG A 78 12.71 1.37 13.72
N GLU A 79 12.00 1.14 14.81
CA GLU A 79 12.38 0.29 15.94
C GLU A 79 12.14 -1.19 15.63
N GLY A 80 11.41 -1.50 14.55
CA GLY A 80 11.08 -2.85 14.12
C GLY A 80 9.76 -3.38 14.68
N ASN A 81 8.95 -2.52 15.32
CA ASN A 81 7.61 -2.92 15.73
C ASN A 81 6.71 -3.08 14.52
N VAL A 82 5.85 -4.10 14.54
CA VAL A 82 4.89 -4.41 13.49
C VAL A 82 3.49 -4.19 14.01
N TYR A 83 2.72 -3.35 13.31
CA TYR A 83 1.32 -3.05 13.59
C TYR A 83 0.47 -3.67 12.49
N ASN A 84 -0.34 -4.66 12.87
CA ASN A 84 -1.18 -5.42 11.94
C ASN A 84 -2.52 -4.72 11.73
N VAL A 85 -2.89 -4.45 10.46
CA VAL A 85 -4.18 -3.88 10.05
C VAL A 85 -4.94 -4.94 9.27
N SER A 86 -5.96 -5.54 9.89
CA SER A 86 -6.66 -6.71 9.33
C SER A 86 -8.05 -6.40 8.78
N ASP A 87 -8.50 -5.14 8.81
CA ASP A 87 -9.86 -4.74 8.42
C ASP A 87 -10.20 -5.16 7.00
N LEU A 88 -9.28 -4.92 6.04
CA LEU A 88 -9.47 -5.34 4.66
C LEU A 88 -9.47 -6.86 4.52
N PHE A 89 -8.60 -7.56 5.22
CA PHE A 89 -8.55 -9.03 5.21
C PHE A 89 -9.87 -9.64 5.71
N LEU A 90 -10.42 -9.11 6.79
CA LEU A 90 -11.65 -9.61 7.42
C LEU A 90 -12.92 -9.24 6.64
N LYS A 91 -12.86 -8.22 5.78
CA LYS A 91 -14.01 -7.80 4.98
C LYS A 91 -14.42 -8.91 4.01
N SER A 92 -15.68 -9.36 4.07
CA SER A 92 -16.22 -10.32 3.11
C SER A 92 -16.52 -9.61 1.79
N MET A 93 -15.82 -10.01 0.71
CA MET A 93 -16.04 -9.47 -0.64
C MET A 93 -15.54 -10.46 -1.69
N SER A 94 -16.12 -10.36 -2.89
CA SER A 94 -15.75 -11.22 -4.04
C SER A 94 -14.61 -10.66 -4.87
N LEU A 95 -14.31 -9.36 -4.76
CA LEU A 95 -13.23 -8.71 -5.49
C LEU A 95 -11.86 -8.98 -4.86
N SER A 96 -10.82 -8.84 -5.66
CA SER A 96 -9.44 -8.97 -5.19
C SER A 96 -9.13 -7.94 -4.11
N LYS A 97 -8.41 -8.36 -3.08
CA LYS A 97 -7.89 -7.51 -2.00
C LYS A 97 -6.43 -7.11 -2.22
N GLN A 98 -5.88 -7.48 -3.37
CA GLN A 98 -4.53 -7.11 -3.75
C GLN A 98 -4.43 -5.61 -3.98
N VAL A 99 -3.36 -5.00 -3.48
CA VAL A 99 -3.03 -3.60 -3.74
C VAL A 99 -2.32 -3.52 -5.09
N HIS A 100 -2.79 -2.64 -5.97
CA HIS A 100 -2.20 -2.47 -7.31
C HIS A 100 -1.11 -1.40 -7.32
N ASP A 101 -1.29 -0.33 -6.54
CA ASP A 101 -0.34 0.78 -6.46
C ASP A 101 -0.52 1.54 -5.14
N ILE A 102 0.51 2.26 -4.71
CA ILE A 102 0.55 2.97 -3.42
C ILE A 102 1.08 4.38 -3.61
N CYS A 103 0.29 5.38 -3.20
CA CYS A 103 0.72 6.78 -3.12
C CYS A 103 0.77 7.24 -1.66
N MET A 104 1.95 7.65 -1.20
CA MET A 104 2.13 8.24 0.12
C MET A 104 1.94 9.76 0.07
N TYR A 105 1.08 10.30 0.94
CA TYR A 105 0.88 11.74 1.06
C TYR A 105 0.56 12.15 2.49
N GLY A 106 1.34 13.09 3.04
CA GLY A 106 1.24 13.43 4.45
C GLY A 106 1.41 12.19 5.34
N SER A 107 0.51 11.98 6.28
CA SER A 107 0.52 10.79 7.15
C SER A 107 -0.28 9.61 6.59
N LYS A 108 -0.76 9.68 5.36
CA LYS A 108 -1.62 8.66 4.76
C LYS A 108 -0.93 7.88 3.65
N ALA A 109 -1.40 6.65 3.46
CA ALA A 109 -1.17 5.86 2.27
C ALA A 109 -2.50 5.71 1.53
N TYR A 110 -2.53 6.07 0.24
CA TYR A 110 -3.65 5.83 -0.65
C TYR A 110 -3.34 4.59 -1.48
N LEU A 111 -4.21 3.59 -1.38
CA LEU A 111 -4.02 2.28 -2.00
C LEU A 111 -4.99 2.12 -3.17
N ALA A 112 -4.46 1.88 -4.37
CA ALA A 112 -5.25 1.55 -5.55
C ALA A 112 -5.71 0.08 -5.46
N MET A 113 -7.01 -0.15 -5.56
CA MET A 113 -7.65 -1.45 -5.36
C MET A 113 -8.58 -1.81 -6.53
N SER A 114 -8.91 -3.07 -6.66
CA SER A 114 -9.89 -3.56 -7.67
C SER A 114 -11.30 -2.98 -7.54
N PHE A 115 -11.59 -2.27 -6.44
CA PHE A 115 -12.92 -1.72 -6.13
C PHE A 115 -12.92 -0.21 -5.85
N GLY A 116 -11.77 0.45 -5.93
CA GLY A 116 -11.63 1.88 -5.64
C GLY A 116 -10.31 2.20 -4.95
N ILE A 117 -10.36 3.04 -3.93
CA ILE A 117 -9.18 3.53 -3.20
C ILE A 117 -9.39 3.34 -1.71
N ILE A 118 -8.39 2.85 -1.00
CA ILE A 118 -8.34 2.85 0.46
C ILE A 118 -7.44 4.00 0.93
N ALA A 119 -7.91 4.79 1.87
CA ALA A 119 -7.09 5.73 2.64
C ALA A 119 -6.70 5.10 3.99
N LEU A 120 -5.42 4.82 4.18
CA LEU A 120 -4.85 4.24 5.39
C LEU A 120 -4.12 5.32 6.19
N ASP A 121 -4.48 5.53 7.45
CA ASP A 121 -3.74 6.40 8.36
C ASP A 121 -2.52 5.66 8.93
N MET A 122 -1.34 6.06 8.49
CA MET A 122 -0.06 5.46 8.90
C MET A 122 0.34 5.79 10.35
N LYS A 123 -0.28 6.81 10.98
CA LYS A 123 -0.03 7.15 12.39
C LYS A 123 -0.93 6.33 13.32
N ARG A 124 -2.23 6.23 12.99
CA ARG A 124 -3.23 5.52 13.79
C ARG A 124 -3.26 4.03 13.51
N HIS A 125 -2.63 3.59 12.42
CA HIS A 125 -2.57 2.20 11.96
C HIS A 125 -3.97 1.62 11.69
N GLU A 126 -4.81 2.39 10.98
CA GLU A 126 -6.19 2.01 10.66
C GLU A 126 -6.61 2.50 9.28
N ILE A 127 -7.53 1.79 8.66
CA ILE A 127 -8.20 2.26 7.45
C ILE A 127 -9.14 3.40 7.87
N GLU A 128 -8.88 4.60 7.34
CA GLU A 128 -9.70 5.78 7.61
C GLU A 128 -10.97 5.77 6.75
N ASP A 129 -10.80 5.52 5.43
CA ASP A 129 -11.89 5.55 4.47
C ASP A 129 -11.66 4.58 3.30
N THR A 130 -12.76 4.28 2.61
CA THR A 130 -12.77 3.60 1.31
C THR A 130 -13.55 4.44 0.31
N TYR A 131 -12.92 4.82 -0.82
CA TYR A 131 -13.52 5.64 -1.86
C TYR A 131 -13.97 4.77 -3.02
N TYR A 132 -15.29 4.69 -3.25
CA TYR A 132 -15.91 4.08 -4.41
C TYR A 132 -16.14 5.19 -5.45
N ILE A 133 -15.20 5.35 -6.39
CA ILE A 133 -15.06 6.54 -7.24
C ILE A 133 -15.87 6.48 -8.54
N GLY A 134 -16.55 5.38 -8.81
CA GLY A 134 -17.45 5.23 -9.95
C GLY A 134 -18.76 5.95 -9.75
N GLU A 135 -19.49 6.18 -10.85
CA GLU A 135 -20.82 6.80 -10.81
C GLU A 135 -21.75 6.07 -9.84
N GLN A 136 -22.50 6.81 -9.03
CA GLN A 136 -23.34 6.27 -7.95
C GLN A 136 -22.57 5.39 -6.95
N SER A 137 -21.31 5.75 -6.67
CA SER A 137 -20.42 5.00 -5.77
C SER A 137 -20.19 3.55 -6.21
N THR A 138 -20.17 3.30 -7.52
CA THR A 138 -19.82 1.98 -8.05
C THR A 138 -18.32 1.73 -7.94
N GLU A 139 -17.97 0.44 -7.91
CA GLU A 139 -16.60 -0.01 -7.87
C GLU A 139 -15.87 0.32 -9.17
N VAL A 140 -14.59 0.70 -9.05
CA VAL A 140 -13.69 0.94 -10.17
C VAL A 140 -12.38 0.20 -9.90
N ASP A 141 -11.94 -0.60 -10.86
CA ASP A 141 -10.63 -1.24 -10.83
C ASP A 141 -9.54 -0.19 -11.08
N VAL A 142 -8.97 0.34 -10.00
CA VAL A 142 -7.92 1.36 -10.02
C VAL A 142 -6.57 0.68 -10.15
N ALA A 143 -5.87 0.93 -11.25
CA ALA A 143 -4.56 0.35 -11.52
C ALA A 143 -3.40 1.18 -10.96
N TYR A 144 -3.53 2.52 -11.02
CA TYR A 144 -2.48 3.47 -10.58
C TYR A 144 -3.08 4.64 -9.84
N ILE A 145 -2.32 5.17 -8.90
CA ILE A 145 -2.73 6.31 -8.08
C ILE A 145 -1.55 7.27 -7.86
N THR A 146 -1.82 8.57 -7.96
CA THR A 146 -0.83 9.59 -7.64
C THR A 146 -1.49 10.86 -7.10
N ILE A 147 -0.69 11.73 -6.48
CA ILE A 147 -1.11 13.05 -6.02
C ILE A 147 -0.18 14.08 -6.63
N LEU A 148 -0.78 15.13 -7.21
CA LEU A 148 -0.06 16.27 -7.74
C LEU A 148 -0.70 17.56 -7.20
N GLY A 149 0.09 18.36 -6.47
CA GLY A 149 -0.44 19.51 -5.74
C GLY A 149 -1.50 19.08 -4.72
N ASP A 150 -2.69 19.65 -4.83
CA ASP A 150 -3.83 19.37 -3.94
C ASP A 150 -4.85 18.39 -4.56
N SER A 151 -4.47 17.67 -5.60
CA SER A 151 -5.38 16.77 -6.31
C SER A 151 -4.86 15.34 -6.34
N ILE A 152 -5.76 14.41 -6.09
CA ILE A 152 -5.55 12.98 -6.23
C ILE A 152 -6.03 12.51 -7.62
N TYR A 153 -5.25 11.67 -8.24
CA TYR A 153 -5.51 11.09 -9.56
C TYR A 153 -5.49 9.57 -9.46
N ALA A 154 -6.51 8.92 -10.00
CA ALA A 154 -6.65 7.47 -10.03
C ALA A 154 -6.93 7.02 -11.45
N ALA A 155 -6.12 6.10 -11.98
CA ALA A 155 -6.27 5.59 -13.33
C ALA A 155 -6.82 4.15 -13.32
N SER A 156 -7.88 3.93 -14.07
CA SER A 156 -8.33 2.60 -14.49
C SER A 156 -7.81 2.28 -15.89
N LYS A 157 -8.13 1.11 -16.42
CA LYS A 157 -7.76 0.75 -17.80
C LYS A 157 -8.31 1.69 -18.87
N THR A 158 -9.42 2.39 -18.60
CA THR A 158 -10.15 3.18 -19.63
C THR A 158 -10.37 4.61 -19.23
N SER A 159 -10.10 5.00 -18.01
CA SER A 159 -10.45 6.33 -17.49
C SER A 159 -9.45 6.83 -16.46
N LEU A 160 -9.29 8.14 -16.45
CA LEU A 160 -8.61 8.87 -15.37
C LEU A 160 -9.68 9.54 -14.50
N TYR A 161 -9.58 9.35 -13.21
CA TYR A 161 -10.40 10.01 -12.19
C TYR A 161 -9.54 11.00 -11.44
N SER A 162 -10.13 12.13 -11.06
CA SER A 162 -9.45 13.13 -10.23
C SER A 162 -10.40 13.80 -9.27
N ALA A 163 -9.92 14.13 -8.08
CA ALA A 163 -10.64 14.89 -7.07
C ALA A 163 -9.67 15.78 -6.30
N HIS A 164 -10.17 16.85 -5.67
CA HIS A 164 -9.36 17.68 -4.80
C HIS A 164 -9.28 17.08 -3.40
N LEU A 165 -8.10 17.03 -2.80
CA LEU A 165 -7.86 16.38 -1.49
C LEU A 165 -8.68 16.98 -0.33
N ASN A 166 -9.13 18.23 -0.47
CA ASN A 166 -9.96 18.89 0.52
C ASN A 166 -11.46 18.66 0.32
N ASP A 167 -11.86 17.99 -0.76
CA ASP A 167 -13.25 17.62 -1.01
C ASP A 167 -13.64 16.38 -0.18
N ASN A 168 -14.94 16.11 -0.11
CA ASN A 168 -15.44 14.87 0.48
C ASN A 168 -15.21 13.68 -0.49
N LEU A 169 -14.02 13.06 -0.40
CA LEU A 169 -13.60 11.98 -1.31
C LEU A 169 -14.45 10.69 -1.20
N VAL A 170 -15.25 10.55 -0.14
CA VAL A 170 -16.20 9.43 0.01
C VAL A 170 -17.39 9.60 -0.95
N ASP A 171 -17.74 10.84 -1.29
CA ASP A 171 -18.81 11.14 -2.24
C ASP A 171 -18.26 11.12 -3.67
N TYR A 172 -18.73 10.17 -4.48
CA TYR A 172 -18.33 10.03 -5.88
C TYR A 172 -18.56 11.28 -6.73
N ALA A 173 -19.49 12.17 -6.36
CA ALA A 173 -19.82 13.39 -7.10
C ALA A 173 -18.63 14.37 -7.18
N TYR A 174 -17.65 14.29 -6.27
CA TYR A 174 -16.43 15.09 -6.30
C TYR A 174 -15.37 14.52 -7.25
N TRP A 175 -15.52 13.26 -7.72
CA TRP A 175 -14.60 12.63 -8.64
C TRP A 175 -14.95 12.95 -10.10
N LYS A 176 -14.06 13.66 -10.78
CA LYS A 176 -14.18 13.97 -12.20
C LYS A 176 -13.59 12.83 -13.01
N ARG A 177 -14.38 12.27 -13.92
CA ARG A 177 -13.95 11.22 -14.83
C ARG A 177 -13.58 11.79 -16.20
N GLN A 178 -12.44 11.38 -16.71
CA GLN A 178 -11.99 11.63 -18.09
C GLN A 178 -11.68 10.29 -18.76
N SER A 179 -12.32 10.02 -19.92
CA SER A 179 -11.99 8.84 -20.71
C SER A 179 -10.59 9.00 -21.31
N LEU A 180 -9.79 7.93 -21.28
CA LEU A 180 -8.51 7.92 -21.94
C LEU A 180 -8.69 7.80 -23.46
N PRO A 181 -7.78 8.39 -24.27
CA PRO A 181 -7.79 8.16 -25.71
C PRO A 181 -7.66 6.67 -26.01
N SER A 182 -8.43 6.19 -26.98
CA SER A 182 -8.36 4.81 -27.49
C SER A 182 -7.14 4.59 -28.38
#